data_07a19bd2c7dffec7df580136c5c3bfe1
#
_entry.id   07a19bd2c7dffec7df580136c5c3bfe1
#
_cell.length_a   1.000
_cell.length_b   1.000
_cell.length_c   1.000
_cell.angle_alpha   90.00
_cell.angle_beta   90.00
_cell.angle_gamma   90.00
#
_symmetry.space_group_name_H-M   'P 1'
#
loop_
_entity.id
_entity.type
_entity.pdbx_description
1 polymer ?
#
loop_
_entity_poly.entity_id
_entity_poly.type
_entity_poly.pdbx_seq_one_letter_code
_entity_poly.pdbx_strand_id
1 'polypeptide(L)'
;VTAKLRLVDVREPDEFVGELGHVDGAELVPLATVGAVAQGWPRDQTLVMICRSGGRSGRAARELVGLGFTTVMNLKGGMLAWNAASLPVVRR
;
A
#
# COMPACT_ATOMS: atom_id res chain seq x y z
N VAL A 1 -4.38 -12.03 14.48
CA VAL A 1 -3.21 -11.36 15.00
C VAL A 1 -2.67 -10.38 13.95
N THR A 2 -2.29 -9.23 14.42
CA THR A 2 -1.86 -8.15 13.56
C THR A 2 -0.57 -8.43 12.79
N ALA A 3 0.21 -9.41 13.23
CA ALA A 3 1.46 -9.77 12.57
C ALA A 3 1.27 -10.14 11.10
N LYS A 4 0.06 -10.49 10.70
CA LYS A 4 -0.22 -10.88 9.32
C LYS A 4 -0.61 -9.71 8.42
N LEU A 5 -0.79 -8.53 8.97
CA LEU A 5 -1.16 -7.35 8.18
C LEU A 5 0.09 -6.70 7.61
N ARG A 6 0.06 -6.43 6.31
CA ARG A 6 1.16 -5.72 5.63
C ARG A 6 0.59 -4.51 4.91
N LEU A 7 1.12 -3.33 5.23
CA LEU A 7 0.73 -2.07 4.58
C LEU A 7 1.75 -1.78 3.48
N VAL A 8 1.28 -1.63 2.25
CA VAL A 8 2.15 -1.50 1.08
C VAL A 8 1.80 -0.21 0.34
N ASP A 9 2.73 0.74 0.33
CA ASP A 9 2.57 2.00 -0.39
C ASP A 9 3.23 1.85 -1.76
N VAL A 10 2.43 1.93 -2.82
CA VAL A 10 2.90 1.68 -4.19
C VAL A 10 3.23 2.96 -4.95
N ARG A 11 3.34 4.09 -4.22
CA ARG A 11 3.74 5.36 -4.83
C ARG A 11 5.25 5.41 -5.08
N GLU A 12 5.73 6.53 -5.59
CA GLU A 12 7.15 6.74 -5.80
C GLU A 12 7.83 7.28 -4.52
N PRO A 13 9.16 7.14 -4.41
CA PRO A 13 9.87 7.56 -3.19
C PRO A 13 9.64 9.02 -2.79
N ASP A 14 9.57 9.94 -3.75
CA ASP A 14 9.35 11.35 -3.44
C ASP A 14 7.94 11.61 -2.90
N GLU A 15 6.95 10.83 -3.32
CA GLU A 15 5.60 10.93 -2.76
C GLU A 15 5.55 10.41 -1.32
N PHE A 16 6.30 9.36 -1.05
CA PHE A 16 6.30 8.69 0.27
C PHE A 16 6.74 9.64 1.38
N VAL A 17 7.72 10.50 1.10
CA VAL A 17 8.23 11.47 2.07
C VAL A 17 7.76 12.90 1.76
N GLY A 18 6.82 13.04 0.83
CA GLY A 18 6.34 14.33 0.38
C GLY A 18 5.23 14.90 1.26
N GLU A 19 4.47 15.82 0.68
CA GLU A 19 3.47 16.61 1.40
C GLU A 19 2.42 15.74 2.12
N LEU A 20 1.94 14.69 1.47
CA LEU A 20 0.93 13.82 2.05
C LEU A 20 1.50 12.82 3.06
N GLY A 21 2.82 12.65 3.09
CA GLY A 21 3.47 11.70 3.97
C GLY A 21 3.06 10.27 3.67
N HIS A 22 3.31 9.36 4.61
CA HIS A 22 2.88 7.97 4.51
C HIS A 22 2.37 7.47 5.86
N VAL A 23 1.63 6.38 5.83
CA VAL A 23 1.12 5.73 7.05
C VAL A 23 2.30 5.08 7.77
N ASP A 24 2.40 5.30 9.08
CA ASP A 24 3.46 4.68 9.87
C ASP A 24 3.33 3.15 9.79
N GLY A 25 4.45 2.49 9.53
CA GLY A 25 4.46 1.04 9.34
C GLY A 25 4.25 0.58 7.90
N ALA A 26 3.92 1.49 6.99
CA ALA A 26 3.82 1.14 5.58
C ALA A 26 5.21 1.00 4.97
N GLU A 27 5.38 0.00 4.11
CA GLU A 27 6.61 -0.15 3.34
C GLU A 27 6.42 0.38 1.93
N LEU A 28 7.45 1.01 1.40
CA LEU A 28 7.42 1.57 0.05
C LEU A 28 7.81 0.49 -0.95
N VAL A 29 6.86 0.14 -1.83
CA VAL A 29 7.10 -0.80 -2.92
C VAL A 29 6.42 -0.25 -4.16
N PRO A 30 7.13 0.55 -4.98
CA PRO A 30 6.52 1.20 -6.14
C PRO A 30 5.77 0.22 -7.04
N LEU A 31 4.69 0.70 -7.65
CA LEU A 31 3.78 -0.11 -8.46
C LEU A 31 4.54 -0.96 -9.48
N ALA A 32 5.56 -0.39 -10.14
CA ALA A 32 6.30 -1.10 -11.18
C ALA A 32 7.04 -2.34 -10.66
N THR A 33 7.32 -2.40 -9.36
CA THR A 33 8.11 -3.47 -8.76
C THR A 33 7.31 -4.39 -7.84
N VAL A 34 6.05 -4.03 -7.54
CA VAL A 34 5.31 -4.72 -6.48
C VAL A 34 5.11 -6.20 -6.78
N GLY A 35 4.85 -6.56 -8.03
CA GLY A 35 4.67 -7.96 -8.39
C GLY A 35 5.91 -8.80 -8.11
N ALA A 36 7.09 -8.27 -8.46
CA ALA A 36 8.35 -8.98 -8.24
C ALA A 36 8.67 -9.09 -6.75
N VAL A 37 8.51 -7.99 -6.01
CA VAL A 37 8.81 -7.97 -4.57
C VAL A 37 7.87 -8.91 -3.82
N ALA A 38 6.60 -8.93 -4.19
CA ALA A 38 5.60 -9.74 -3.50
C ALA A 38 5.79 -11.25 -3.68
N GLN A 39 6.62 -11.68 -4.64
CA GLN A 39 6.89 -13.11 -4.83
C GLN A 39 7.36 -13.79 -3.55
N GLY A 40 8.05 -13.06 -2.69
CA GLY A 40 8.58 -13.60 -1.44
C GLY A 40 7.62 -13.53 -0.26
N TRP A 41 6.42 -12.95 -0.43
CA TRP A 41 5.49 -12.79 0.68
C TRP A 41 4.57 -14.01 0.82
N PRO A 42 4.19 -14.37 2.05
CA PRO A 42 3.21 -15.44 2.25
C PRO A 42 1.88 -15.09 1.60
N ARG A 43 1.29 -16.04 0.89
CA ARG A 43 0.04 -15.81 0.15
C ARG A 43 -1.18 -15.61 1.04
N ASP A 44 -1.11 -16.06 2.30
CA ASP A 44 -2.19 -15.88 3.26
C ASP A 44 -2.06 -14.56 4.06
N GLN A 45 -1.04 -13.77 3.77
CA GLN A 45 -0.87 -12.48 4.45
C GLN A 45 -1.94 -11.50 3.98
N THR A 46 -2.51 -10.74 4.92
CA THR A 46 -3.45 -9.68 4.60
C THR A 46 -2.68 -8.45 4.13
N LEU A 47 -3.00 -7.97 2.94
CA LEU A 47 -2.33 -6.81 2.34
C LEU A 47 -3.29 -5.64 2.26
N VAL A 48 -2.80 -4.45 2.61
CA VAL A 48 -3.52 -3.18 2.39
C VAL A 48 -2.67 -2.35 1.45
N MET A 49 -3.20 -2.10 0.26
CA MET A 49 -2.48 -1.37 -0.79
C MET A 49 -2.84 0.10 -0.71
N ILE A 50 -1.83 0.96 -0.79
CA ILE A 50 -1.98 2.40 -0.57
C ILE A 50 -1.35 3.16 -1.74
N CYS A 51 -2.05 4.19 -2.23
CA CYS A 51 -1.45 5.16 -3.13
C CYS A 51 -2.03 6.55 -2.83
N ARG A 52 -1.92 7.48 -3.78
CA ARG A 52 -2.40 8.84 -3.56
C ARG A 52 -3.92 8.91 -3.48
N SER A 53 -4.62 8.29 -4.42
CA SER A 53 -6.09 8.40 -4.55
C SER A 53 -6.81 7.07 -4.65
N GLY A 54 -6.10 5.96 -4.72
CA GLY A 54 -6.69 4.62 -4.79
C GLY A 54 -6.57 3.94 -6.15
N GLY A 55 -6.18 4.66 -7.21
CA GLY A 55 -6.10 4.08 -8.56
C GLY A 55 -4.95 3.11 -8.75
N ARG A 56 -3.73 3.56 -8.45
CA ARG A 56 -2.53 2.72 -8.59
C ARG A 56 -2.58 1.54 -7.62
N SER A 57 -3.02 1.78 -6.39
CA SER A 57 -3.12 0.72 -5.40
C SER A 57 -4.21 -0.29 -5.76
N GLY A 58 -5.28 0.14 -6.42
CA GLY A 58 -6.29 -0.77 -6.95
C GLY A 58 -5.73 -1.68 -8.02
N ARG A 59 -4.88 -1.15 -8.91
CA ARG A 59 -4.20 -1.96 -9.94
C ARG A 59 -3.24 -2.96 -9.28
N ALA A 60 -2.47 -2.52 -8.29
CA ALA A 60 -1.59 -3.40 -7.55
C ALA A 60 -2.37 -4.51 -6.86
N ALA A 61 -3.50 -4.17 -6.24
CA ALA A 61 -4.33 -5.16 -5.56
C ALA A 61 -4.79 -6.25 -6.54
N ARG A 62 -5.24 -5.87 -7.73
CA ARG A 62 -5.67 -6.83 -8.75
C ARG A 62 -4.51 -7.74 -9.18
N GLU A 63 -3.32 -7.17 -9.36
CA GLU A 63 -2.13 -7.94 -9.71
C GLU A 63 -1.82 -8.98 -8.63
N LEU A 64 -1.87 -8.58 -7.37
CA LEU A 64 -1.53 -9.48 -6.27
C LEU A 64 -2.57 -10.58 -6.09
N VAL A 65 -3.84 -10.29 -6.29
CA VAL A 65 -4.87 -11.33 -6.31
C VAL A 65 -4.54 -12.36 -7.40
N GLY A 66 -4.13 -11.88 -8.58
CA GLY A 66 -3.71 -12.77 -9.67
C GLY A 66 -2.51 -13.63 -9.32
N LEU A 67 -1.67 -13.19 -8.39
CA LEU A 67 -0.50 -13.96 -7.92
C LEU A 67 -0.85 -14.93 -6.79
N GLY A 68 -2.11 -15.00 -6.38
CA GLY A 68 -2.56 -15.97 -5.38
C GLY A 68 -2.76 -15.44 -3.97
N PHE A 69 -2.64 -14.12 -3.76
CA PHE A 69 -2.94 -13.56 -2.45
C PHE A 69 -4.44 -13.61 -2.20
N THR A 70 -4.84 -14.05 -1.00
CA THR A 70 -6.24 -14.33 -0.69
C THR A 70 -6.97 -13.16 -0.05
N THR A 71 -6.25 -12.24 0.58
CA THR A 71 -6.87 -11.08 1.23
C THR A 71 -6.08 -9.82 0.89
N VAL A 72 -6.59 -9.07 -0.09
CA VAL A 72 -5.95 -7.83 -0.54
C VAL A 72 -6.98 -6.73 -0.50
N MET A 73 -6.69 -5.69 0.26
CA MET A 73 -7.56 -4.52 0.41
C MET A 73 -6.91 -3.31 -0.22
N ASN A 74 -7.72 -2.40 -0.71
CA ASN A 74 -7.26 -1.12 -1.24
C ASN A 74 -7.71 -0.03 -0.28
N LEU A 75 -6.79 0.83 0.15
CA LEU A 75 -7.15 1.98 0.98
C LEU A 75 -7.94 2.96 0.12
N LYS A 76 -9.25 2.96 0.28
CA LYS A 76 -10.16 3.76 -0.53
C LYS A 76 -9.86 5.25 -0.36
N GLY A 77 -9.69 5.94 -1.48
CA GLY A 77 -9.33 7.36 -1.47
C GLY A 77 -7.87 7.64 -1.18
N GLY A 78 -7.08 6.63 -0.83
CA GLY A 78 -5.64 6.71 -0.64
C GLY A 78 -5.20 7.75 0.39
N MET A 79 -4.00 8.29 0.21
CA MET A 79 -3.44 9.26 1.13
C MET A 79 -4.20 10.59 1.12
N LEU A 80 -4.90 10.93 0.04
CA LEU A 80 -5.75 12.11 0.04
C LEU A 80 -6.86 11.99 1.09
N ALA A 81 -7.58 10.86 1.10
CA ALA A 81 -8.64 10.63 2.08
C ALA A 81 -8.08 10.49 3.50
N TRP A 82 -6.92 9.85 3.63
CA TRP A 82 -6.26 9.70 4.93
C TRP A 82 -5.95 11.06 5.55
N ASN A 83 -5.38 11.97 4.75
CA ASN A 83 -5.07 13.34 5.21
C ASN A 83 -6.34 14.13 5.49
N ALA A 84 -7.37 13.99 4.65
CA ALA A 84 -8.64 14.69 4.85
C ALA A 84 -9.31 14.26 6.17
N ALA A 85 -9.08 13.03 6.61
CA ALA A 85 -9.60 12.54 7.90
C ALA A 85 -8.69 12.93 9.07
N SER A 86 -7.64 13.70 8.82
CA SER A 86 -6.68 14.16 9.84
C SER A 86 -5.99 13.02 10.58
N LEU A 87 -5.81 11.89 9.91
CA LEU A 87 -5.09 10.76 10.50
C LEU A 87 -3.58 11.01 10.43
N PRO A 88 -2.80 10.46 11.37
CA PRO A 88 -1.36 10.78 11.45
C PRO A 88 -0.57 10.22 10.29
N VAL A 89 0.46 10.94 9.88
CA VAL A 89 1.38 10.53 8.83
C VAL A 89 2.82 10.75 9.27
N VAL A 90 3.74 10.07 8.60
CA VAL A 90 5.18 10.28 8.73
C VAL A 90 5.71 10.77 7.40
N ARG A 91 6.77 11.61 7.44
CA ARG A 91 7.35 12.21 6.23
C ARG A 91 8.86 11.98 6.13
N ARG A 92 9.34 10.95 6.79
CA ARG A 92 10.78 10.65 6.77
C ARG A 92 11.09 9.38 5.99
#